data_03b0951e8c1b6d7ff5566fd8f8347e19
#
_entry.id   03b0951e8c1b6d7ff5566fd8f8347e19
#
_cell.length_a   1.000
_cell.length_b   1.000
_cell.length_c   1.000
_cell.angle_alpha   90.00
_cell.angle_beta   90.00
_cell.angle_gamma   90.00
#
_symmetry.space_group_name_H-M   'P 1'
#
loop_
_entity.id
_entity.type
_entity.pdbx_description
1 polymer ?
#
loop_
_entity_poly.entity_id
_entity_poly.type
_entity_poly.pdbx_seq_one_letter_code
_entity_poly.pdbx_strand_id
1 'polypeptide(L)'
;MSPRPDTAARQQPSPSSPPSDRVRRFTRAERWVHRTTAALMGVCVATAACLYLPEFAELVGRRDLVVRLHEWAGLLLPLPLLAGLASRALRADLGRLNRFGPHDGTWLREALRGRRGPAGKFNAGQKIYASWLAGATLVMLGTGLVMWFTHLTPLMWRTSATFVHDWLALTLGVVLAGHIGMALRDPESRTGLRTGTVDRAWAEREHELWRP
;
A
#
# COMPACT_ATOMS: atom_id res chain seq x y z
N MET A 1 21.36 -71.39 -6.67
CA MET A 1 21.45 -70.27 -7.55
C MET A 1 20.03 -69.82 -7.87
N SER A 2 19.50 -68.86 -7.09
CA SER A 2 18.14 -68.30 -7.30
C SER A 2 18.25 -66.87 -7.87
N PRO A 3 17.52 -66.52 -8.92
CA PRO A 3 17.51 -65.15 -9.42
C PRO A 3 16.60 -64.25 -8.56
N ARG A 4 17.08 -63.10 -8.18
CA ARG A 4 16.31 -62.01 -7.59
C ARG A 4 15.43 -61.36 -8.67
N PRO A 5 14.18 -60.99 -8.39
CA PRO A 5 13.42 -60.11 -9.26
C PRO A 5 13.75 -58.66 -8.90
N ASP A 6 14.36 -57.93 -9.84
CA ASP A 6 14.44 -56.48 -9.86
C ASP A 6 13.05 -55.92 -10.11
N THR A 7 12.40 -55.42 -9.09
CA THR A 7 11.19 -54.61 -9.22
C THR A 7 11.56 -53.13 -9.00
N ALA A 8 12.13 -52.54 -10.02
CA ALA A 8 12.19 -51.05 -10.13
C ALA A 8 10.76 -50.54 -10.32
N ALA A 9 10.10 -50.22 -9.20
CA ALA A 9 8.84 -49.47 -9.20
C ALA A 9 9.12 -48.13 -9.81
N ARG A 10 8.69 -47.93 -11.09
CA ARG A 10 8.59 -46.62 -11.71
C ARG A 10 7.68 -45.76 -10.86
N GLN A 11 8.26 -44.83 -10.11
CA GLN A 11 7.51 -43.70 -9.53
C GLN A 11 6.87 -42.94 -10.67
N GLN A 12 5.57 -43.12 -10.84
CA GLN A 12 4.77 -42.25 -11.70
C GLN A 12 4.89 -40.82 -11.18
N PRO A 13 5.17 -39.82 -12.03
CA PRO A 13 5.13 -38.44 -11.61
C PRO A 13 3.74 -38.14 -11.07
N SER A 14 3.68 -37.58 -9.87
CA SER A 14 2.45 -37.13 -9.23
C SER A 14 1.65 -36.27 -10.21
N PRO A 15 0.30 -36.43 -10.31
CA PRO A 15 -0.51 -35.62 -11.19
C PRO A 15 -0.24 -34.15 -10.88
N SER A 16 0.16 -33.40 -11.91
CA SER A 16 0.36 -31.97 -11.86
C SER A 16 -0.87 -31.34 -11.17
N SER A 17 -0.63 -30.60 -10.10
CA SER A 17 -1.68 -29.85 -9.40
C SER A 17 -2.56 -29.13 -10.44
N PRO A 18 -3.91 -29.17 -10.32
CA PRO A 18 -4.78 -28.51 -11.27
C PRO A 18 -4.36 -27.03 -11.44
N PRO A 19 -4.46 -26.45 -12.64
CA PRO A 19 -4.10 -25.07 -12.85
C PRO A 19 -4.82 -24.23 -11.80
N SER A 20 -4.05 -23.46 -11.00
CA SER A 20 -4.60 -22.66 -9.90
C SER A 20 -5.73 -21.78 -10.46
N ASP A 21 -6.95 -22.01 -9.98
CA ASP A 21 -8.13 -21.21 -10.35
C ASP A 21 -7.92 -19.78 -9.81
N ARG A 22 -7.43 -18.90 -10.67
CA ARG A 22 -7.07 -17.53 -10.32
C ARG A 22 -8.19 -16.57 -10.71
N VAL A 23 -8.57 -15.72 -9.77
CA VAL A 23 -9.60 -14.70 -9.97
C VAL A 23 -8.98 -13.32 -10.10
N ARG A 24 -9.56 -12.46 -10.94
CA ARG A 24 -9.09 -11.09 -11.13
C ARG A 24 -9.43 -10.24 -9.91
N ARG A 25 -8.41 -9.66 -9.27
CA ARG A 25 -8.57 -8.74 -8.13
C ARG A 25 -8.34 -7.27 -8.52
N PHE A 26 -7.28 -7.00 -9.28
CA PHE A 26 -6.91 -5.64 -9.67
C PHE A 26 -6.70 -5.49 -11.17
N THR A 27 -7.18 -4.41 -11.72
CA THR A 27 -6.92 -3.99 -13.11
C THR A 27 -5.51 -3.42 -13.28
N ARG A 28 -5.11 -3.18 -14.52
CA ARG A 28 -3.83 -2.51 -14.80
C ARG A 28 -3.80 -1.08 -14.23
N ALA A 29 -4.91 -0.35 -14.31
CA ALA A 29 -5.01 1.01 -13.80
C ALA A 29 -4.80 1.08 -12.28
N GLU A 30 -5.49 0.21 -11.51
CA GLU A 30 -5.35 0.16 -10.05
C GLU A 30 -3.91 -0.17 -9.62
N ARG A 31 -3.27 -1.11 -10.31
CA ARG A 31 -1.88 -1.49 -10.06
C ARG A 31 -0.89 -0.37 -10.42
N TRP A 32 -1.14 0.34 -11.52
CA TRP A 32 -0.34 1.49 -11.93
C TRP A 32 -0.44 2.60 -10.89
N VAL A 33 -1.66 2.98 -10.49
CA VAL A 33 -1.88 4.00 -9.44
C VAL A 33 -1.14 3.62 -8.16
N HIS A 34 -1.31 2.39 -7.67
CA HIS A 34 -0.63 1.95 -6.46
C HIS A 34 0.90 2.03 -6.59
N ARG A 35 1.48 1.53 -7.69
CA ARG A 35 2.94 1.51 -7.89
C ARG A 35 3.53 2.92 -7.99
N THR A 36 2.87 3.80 -8.75
CA THR A 36 3.35 5.18 -8.93
C THR A 36 3.23 5.98 -7.64
N THR A 37 2.11 5.84 -6.91
CA THR A 37 1.94 6.45 -5.60
C THR A 37 2.98 5.91 -4.60
N ALA A 38 3.22 4.60 -4.58
CA ALA A 38 4.23 3.99 -3.71
C ALA A 38 5.65 4.48 -4.03
N ALA A 39 5.99 4.64 -5.31
CA ALA A 39 7.28 5.19 -5.73
C ALA A 39 7.46 6.65 -5.28
N LEU A 40 6.47 7.51 -5.52
CA LEU A 40 6.50 8.91 -5.09
C LEU A 40 6.57 9.03 -3.56
N MET A 41 5.77 8.23 -2.84
CA MET A 41 5.81 8.18 -1.37
C MET A 41 7.18 7.70 -0.87
N GLY A 42 7.77 6.69 -1.52
CA GLY A 42 9.13 6.22 -1.23
C GLY A 42 10.18 7.32 -1.40
N VAL A 43 10.08 8.13 -2.47
CA VAL A 43 10.94 9.31 -2.66
C VAL A 43 10.73 10.32 -1.55
N CYS A 44 9.47 10.65 -1.18
CA CYS A 44 9.19 11.59 -0.09
C CYS A 44 9.78 11.09 1.25
N VAL A 45 9.62 9.82 1.59
CA VAL A 45 10.18 9.26 2.84
C VAL A 45 11.70 9.23 2.82
N ALA A 46 12.31 8.81 1.72
CA ALA A 46 13.78 8.77 1.59
C ALA A 46 14.40 10.17 1.67
N THR A 47 13.82 11.14 0.98
CA THR A 47 14.27 12.53 1.03
C THR A 47 14.02 13.16 2.39
N ALA A 48 12.90 12.88 3.07
CA ALA A 48 12.67 13.30 4.44
C ALA A 48 13.76 12.75 5.39
N ALA A 49 14.10 11.46 5.28
CA ALA A 49 15.20 10.89 6.05
C ALA A 49 16.52 11.64 5.80
N CYS A 50 16.85 11.97 4.54
CA CYS A 50 18.05 12.76 4.21
C CYS A 50 18.00 14.20 4.72
N LEU A 51 16.81 14.78 4.97
CA LEU A 51 16.67 16.14 5.48
C LEU A 51 16.78 16.21 7.00
N TYR A 52 16.40 15.13 7.71
CA TYR A 52 16.31 15.09 9.17
C TYR A 52 17.42 14.30 9.87
N LEU A 53 18.05 13.32 9.19
CA LEU A 53 19.11 12.50 9.76
C LEU A 53 20.47 12.98 9.23
N PRO A 54 21.34 13.53 10.09
CA PRO A 54 22.62 14.12 9.69
C PRO A 54 23.48 13.15 8.87
N GLU A 55 23.51 11.87 9.24
CA GLU A 55 24.30 10.84 8.58
C GLU A 55 23.92 10.69 7.09
N PHE A 56 22.64 10.77 6.78
CA PHE A 56 22.16 10.71 5.39
C PHE A 56 22.35 12.05 4.66
N ALA A 57 22.21 13.18 5.39
CA ALA A 57 22.47 14.50 4.82
C ALA A 57 23.93 14.64 4.37
N GLU A 58 24.88 14.19 5.19
CA GLU A 58 26.32 14.19 4.90
C GLU A 58 26.65 13.26 3.73
N LEU A 59 26.07 12.06 3.70
CA LEU A 59 26.29 11.08 2.61
C LEU A 59 25.88 11.63 1.23
N VAL A 60 24.75 12.35 1.17
CA VAL A 60 24.26 12.94 -0.09
C VAL A 60 25.02 14.21 -0.43
N GLY A 61 25.39 15.06 0.54
CA GLY A 61 26.14 16.30 0.37
C GLY A 61 25.47 17.39 -0.50
N ARG A 62 24.23 17.19 -0.93
CA ARG A 62 23.47 18.07 -1.85
C ARG A 62 22.06 18.35 -1.34
N ARG A 63 21.98 19.09 -0.24
CA ARG A 63 20.70 19.40 0.42
C ARG A 63 19.71 20.08 -0.52
N ASP A 64 20.13 20.97 -1.39
CA ASP A 64 19.30 21.66 -2.37
C ASP A 64 18.60 20.73 -3.34
N LEU A 65 19.29 19.68 -3.79
CA LEU A 65 18.70 18.65 -4.65
C LEU A 65 17.68 17.82 -3.89
N VAL A 66 17.98 17.43 -2.65
CA VAL A 66 17.07 16.64 -1.81
C VAL A 66 15.78 17.42 -1.53
N VAL A 67 15.88 18.72 -1.21
CA VAL A 67 14.72 19.59 -1.02
C VAL A 67 13.85 19.62 -2.28
N ARG A 68 14.44 19.91 -3.44
CA ARG A 68 13.69 19.95 -4.71
C ARG A 68 13.02 18.62 -5.04
N LEU A 69 13.72 17.49 -4.84
CA LEU A 69 13.14 16.17 -5.06
C LEU A 69 11.95 15.90 -4.14
N HIS A 70 12.07 16.30 -2.86
CA HIS A 70 10.99 16.16 -1.89
C HIS A 70 9.75 16.97 -2.28
N GLU A 71 9.95 18.25 -2.58
CA GLU A 71 8.89 19.16 -2.97
C GLU A 71 8.13 18.69 -4.21
N TRP A 72 8.86 18.34 -5.29
CA TRP A 72 8.24 17.85 -6.51
C TRP A 72 7.58 16.49 -6.34
N ALA A 73 8.19 15.55 -5.62
CA ALA A 73 7.57 14.25 -5.36
C ALA A 73 6.28 14.41 -4.54
N GLY A 74 6.29 15.29 -3.54
CA GLY A 74 5.10 15.60 -2.74
C GLY A 74 3.98 16.23 -3.55
N LEU A 75 4.32 17.20 -4.42
CA LEU A 75 3.36 17.86 -5.30
C LEU A 75 2.74 16.88 -6.33
N LEU A 76 3.53 15.95 -6.83
CA LEU A 76 3.09 14.95 -7.79
C LEU A 76 2.30 13.78 -7.16
N LEU A 77 2.35 13.60 -5.85
CA LEU A 77 1.77 12.46 -5.14
C LEU A 77 0.26 12.25 -5.38
N PRO A 78 -0.60 13.28 -5.48
CA PRO A 78 -2.01 13.08 -5.80
C PRO A 78 -2.29 12.73 -7.27
N LEU A 79 -1.39 13.02 -8.20
CA LEU A 79 -1.64 12.89 -9.64
C LEU A 79 -1.95 11.46 -10.12
N PRO A 80 -1.27 10.39 -9.63
CA PRO A 80 -1.61 9.04 -10.02
C PRO A 80 -3.05 8.67 -9.69
N LEU A 81 -3.54 9.09 -8.50
CA LEU A 81 -4.92 8.86 -8.10
C LEU A 81 -5.89 9.64 -8.99
N LEU A 82 -5.62 10.92 -9.23
CA LEU A 82 -6.45 11.77 -10.10
C LEU A 82 -6.52 11.22 -11.52
N ALA A 83 -5.39 10.83 -12.12
CA ALA A 83 -5.35 10.18 -13.42
C ALA A 83 -6.12 8.84 -13.42
N GLY A 84 -5.98 8.08 -12.35
CA GLY A 84 -6.66 6.80 -12.17
C GLY A 84 -8.18 6.93 -12.09
N LEU A 85 -8.74 8.09 -11.72
CA LEU A 85 -10.19 8.33 -11.71
C LEU A 85 -10.86 8.16 -13.09
N ALA A 86 -10.10 8.18 -14.18
CA ALA A 86 -10.61 7.79 -15.50
C ALA A 86 -11.03 6.31 -15.54
N SER A 87 -10.47 5.45 -14.69
CA SER A 87 -10.80 4.03 -14.60
C SER A 87 -12.10 3.78 -13.82
N ARG A 88 -13.08 3.10 -14.46
CA ARG A 88 -14.32 2.68 -13.78
C ARG A 88 -14.03 1.74 -12.60
N ALA A 89 -13.05 0.82 -12.75
CA ALA A 89 -12.68 -0.13 -11.72
C ALA A 89 -12.14 0.60 -10.47
N LEU A 90 -11.22 1.57 -10.67
CA LEU A 90 -10.70 2.36 -9.56
C LEU A 90 -11.80 3.15 -8.84
N ARG A 91 -12.70 3.81 -9.58
CA ARG A 91 -13.83 4.52 -8.95
C ARG A 91 -14.72 3.59 -8.13
N ALA A 92 -14.99 2.37 -8.65
CA ALA A 92 -15.76 1.37 -7.91
C ALA A 92 -15.03 0.93 -6.63
N ASP A 93 -13.70 0.75 -6.68
CA ASP A 93 -12.90 0.38 -5.51
C ASP A 93 -12.79 1.51 -4.50
N LEU A 94 -12.65 2.76 -4.94
CA LEU A 94 -12.74 3.91 -4.03
C LEU A 94 -14.10 3.96 -3.32
N GLY A 95 -15.20 3.69 -4.04
CA GLY A 95 -16.52 3.56 -3.44
C GLY A 95 -16.59 2.44 -2.39
N ARG A 96 -15.94 1.30 -2.63
CA ARG A 96 -15.87 0.18 -1.66
C ARG A 96 -15.01 0.52 -0.44
N LEU A 97 -13.89 1.21 -0.64
CA LEU A 97 -12.99 1.65 0.42
C LEU A 97 -13.64 2.68 1.35
N ASN A 98 -14.53 3.53 0.83
CA ASN A 98 -15.20 4.58 1.61
C ASN A 98 -16.55 4.15 2.21
N ARG A 99 -16.99 2.90 1.99
CA ARG A 99 -18.25 2.38 2.56
C ARG A 99 -17.97 1.39 3.67
N PHE A 100 -18.36 1.77 4.90
CA PHE A 100 -18.34 0.89 6.05
C PHE A 100 -19.71 0.23 6.24
N GLY A 101 -19.71 -1.08 6.52
CA GLY A 101 -20.90 -1.87 6.76
C GLY A 101 -20.84 -2.63 8.10
N PRO A 102 -21.90 -3.34 8.48
CA PRO A 102 -21.96 -4.03 9.78
C PRO A 102 -20.84 -5.07 9.96
N HIS A 103 -20.39 -5.71 8.89
CA HIS A 103 -19.30 -6.69 8.89
C HIS A 103 -17.94 -6.07 9.24
N ASP A 104 -17.73 -4.78 8.97
CA ASP A 104 -16.44 -4.12 9.24
C ASP A 104 -16.18 -4.03 10.76
N GLY A 105 -17.21 -3.75 11.56
CA GLY A 105 -17.09 -3.75 13.02
C GLY A 105 -16.81 -5.14 13.58
N THR A 106 -17.42 -6.18 13.00
CA THR A 106 -17.10 -7.58 13.35
C THR A 106 -15.67 -7.92 12.98
N TRP A 107 -15.23 -7.55 11.78
CA TRP A 107 -13.85 -7.77 11.34
C TRP A 107 -12.84 -7.13 12.33
N LEU A 108 -13.04 -5.87 12.72
CA LEU A 108 -12.15 -5.18 13.66
C LEU A 108 -12.08 -5.90 15.01
N ARG A 109 -13.23 -6.34 15.54
CA ARG A 109 -13.31 -7.06 16.81
C ARG A 109 -12.56 -8.39 16.76
N GLU A 110 -12.71 -9.15 15.66
CA GLU A 110 -12.01 -10.41 15.48
C GLU A 110 -10.51 -10.19 15.24
N ALA A 111 -10.12 -9.15 14.49
CA ALA A 111 -8.72 -8.80 14.27
C ALA A 111 -8.00 -8.46 15.60
N LEU A 112 -8.65 -7.74 16.52
CA LEU A 112 -8.10 -7.47 17.86
C LEU A 112 -7.91 -8.75 18.71
N ARG A 113 -8.63 -9.82 18.38
CA ARG A 113 -8.49 -11.15 19.02
C ARG A 113 -7.49 -12.05 18.27
N GLY A 114 -6.81 -11.53 17.26
CA GLY A 114 -5.91 -12.33 16.41
C GLY A 114 -6.63 -13.32 15.49
N ARG A 115 -7.93 -13.13 15.25
CA ARG A 115 -8.77 -14.02 14.43
C ARG A 115 -9.17 -13.34 13.12
N ARG A 116 -9.55 -14.17 12.14
CA ARG A 116 -10.11 -13.67 10.88
C ARG A 116 -11.55 -13.24 11.08
N GLY A 117 -11.93 -12.15 10.43
CA GLY A 117 -13.29 -11.65 10.41
C GLY A 117 -13.83 -11.55 8.97
N PRO A 118 -15.16 -11.41 8.81
CA PRO A 118 -15.81 -11.32 7.51
C PRO A 118 -15.31 -10.11 6.72
N ALA A 119 -14.89 -10.32 5.46
CA ALA A 119 -14.34 -9.26 4.61
C ALA A 119 -14.87 -9.35 3.18
N GLY A 120 -15.20 -8.17 2.60
CA GLY A 120 -15.43 -8.02 1.17
C GLY A 120 -14.12 -7.93 0.39
N LYS A 121 -14.10 -7.30 -0.79
CA LYS A 121 -12.87 -7.08 -1.58
C LYS A 121 -11.77 -6.39 -0.75
N PHE A 122 -12.18 -5.51 0.16
CA PHE A 122 -11.33 -4.85 1.15
C PHE A 122 -11.86 -5.12 2.56
N ASN A 123 -10.97 -5.40 3.49
CA ASN A 123 -11.31 -5.52 4.90
C ASN A 123 -11.33 -4.15 5.60
N ALA A 124 -11.86 -4.10 6.82
CA ALA A 124 -12.00 -2.85 7.57
C ALA A 124 -10.66 -2.14 7.83
N GLY A 125 -9.60 -2.89 8.09
CA GLY A 125 -8.26 -2.31 8.26
C GLY A 125 -7.75 -1.62 7.00
N GLN A 126 -7.97 -2.20 5.82
CA GLN A 126 -7.62 -1.60 4.54
C GLN A 126 -8.44 -0.33 4.26
N LYS A 127 -9.72 -0.30 4.63
CA LYS A 127 -10.58 0.88 4.50
C LYS A 127 -10.11 2.02 5.40
N ILE A 128 -9.84 1.75 6.67
CA ILE A 128 -9.31 2.72 7.62
C ILE A 128 -7.96 3.26 7.15
N TYR A 129 -7.05 2.36 6.75
CA TYR A 129 -5.74 2.76 6.23
C TYR A 129 -5.85 3.67 5.01
N ALA A 130 -6.69 3.32 4.02
CA ALA A 130 -6.86 4.11 2.81
C ALA A 130 -7.45 5.50 3.10
N SER A 131 -8.45 5.59 3.97
CA SER A 131 -9.07 6.87 4.37
C SER A 131 -8.09 7.75 5.14
N TRP A 132 -7.38 7.16 6.10
CA TRP A 132 -6.36 7.87 6.87
C TRP A 132 -5.22 8.36 5.97
N LEU A 133 -4.71 7.52 5.08
CA LEU A 133 -3.62 7.88 4.16
C LEU A 133 -4.04 9.02 3.21
N ALA A 134 -5.28 9.00 2.70
CA ALA A 134 -5.81 10.07 1.85
C ALA A 134 -5.87 11.39 2.62
N GLY A 135 -6.40 11.40 3.84
CA GLY A 135 -6.44 12.60 4.70
C GLY A 135 -5.05 13.10 5.07
N ALA A 136 -4.15 12.21 5.48
CA ALA A 136 -2.76 12.53 5.79
C ALA A 136 -2.04 13.16 4.58
N THR A 137 -2.21 12.57 3.38
CA THR A 137 -1.61 13.12 2.14
C THR A 137 -2.10 14.54 1.84
N LEU A 138 -3.39 14.83 2.05
CA LEU A 138 -3.92 16.19 1.85
C LEU A 138 -3.33 17.18 2.85
N VAL A 139 -3.21 16.80 4.12
CA VAL A 139 -2.58 17.65 5.15
C VAL A 139 -1.10 17.86 4.85
N MET A 140 -0.37 16.82 4.44
CA MET A 140 1.04 16.90 4.05
C MET A 140 1.23 17.83 2.86
N LEU A 141 0.36 17.73 1.83
CA LEU A 141 0.39 18.62 0.68
C LEU A 141 0.12 20.08 1.09
N GLY A 142 -0.92 20.33 1.89
CA GLY A 142 -1.29 21.66 2.36
C GLY A 142 -0.17 22.31 3.19
N THR A 143 0.37 21.58 4.17
CA THR A 143 1.47 22.08 5.00
C THR A 143 2.75 22.27 4.20
N GLY A 144 3.07 21.37 3.27
CA GLY A 144 4.20 21.51 2.35
C GLY A 144 4.11 22.75 1.49
N LEU A 145 2.93 23.06 0.92
CA LEU A 145 2.70 24.29 0.13
C LEU A 145 2.86 25.56 0.99
N VAL A 146 2.36 25.55 2.23
CA VAL A 146 2.56 26.67 3.17
C VAL A 146 4.04 26.90 3.46
N MET A 147 4.83 25.83 3.58
CA MET A 147 6.27 25.92 3.82
C MET A 147 7.04 26.35 2.57
N TRP A 148 6.61 25.95 1.38
CA TRP A 148 7.26 26.25 0.09
C TRP A 148 7.11 27.74 -0.29
N PHE A 149 5.90 28.28 -0.19
CA PHE A 149 5.61 29.67 -0.58
C PHE A 149 5.92 30.67 0.54
N THR A 150 7.21 30.79 0.88
CA THR A 150 7.69 31.60 2.02
C THR A 150 7.34 33.09 1.93
N HIS A 151 7.20 33.64 0.72
CA HIS A 151 6.84 35.03 0.48
C HIS A 151 5.32 35.31 0.56
N LEU A 152 4.49 34.26 0.50
CA LEU A 152 3.03 34.38 0.58
C LEU A 152 2.50 34.07 2.00
N THR A 153 3.31 33.42 2.83
CA THR A 153 2.86 32.89 4.12
C THR A 153 3.62 33.52 5.30
N PRO A 154 2.91 34.05 6.31
CA PRO A 154 3.54 34.57 7.52
C PRO A 154 4.36 33.52 8.26
N LEU A 155 5.42 33.96 8.98
CA LEU A 155 6.32 33.08 9.70
C LEU A 155 5.59 32.16 10.70
N MET A 156 4.62 32.70 11.42
CA MET A 156 3.82 31.92 12.38
C MET A 156 3.12 30.72 11.72
N TRP A 157 2.56 30.90 10.53
CA TRP A 157 1.88 29.83 9.79
C TRP A 157 2.87 28.78 9.30
N ARG A 158 4.05 29.22 8.83
CA ARG A 158 5.11 28.29 8.39
C ARG A 158 5.63 27.45 9.55
N THR A 159 5.86 28.05 10.71
CA THR A 159 6.30 27.31 11.92
C THR A 159 5.28 26.28 12.34
N SER A 160 3.98 26.66 12.36
CA SER A 160 2.89 25.70 12.67
C SER A 160 2.79 24.59 11.62
N ALA A 161 2.91 24.95 10.34
CA ALA A 161 2.89 23.96 9.25
C ALA A 161 4.07 22.98 9.34
N THR A 162 5.28 23.47 9.65
CA THR A 162 6.45 22.63 9.87
C THR A 162 6.19 21.61 10.98
N PHE A 163 5.70 22.06 12.12
CA PHE A 163 5.38 21.17 13.24
C PHE A 163 4.40 20.05 12.83
N VAL A 164 3.30 20.40 12.16
CA VAL A 164 2.31 19.42 11.70
C VAL A 164 2.90 18.48 10.66
N HIS A 165 3.67 19.04 9.70
CA HIS A 165 4.30 18.27 8.63
C HIS A 165 5.26 17.21 9.18
N ASP A 166 6.11 17.58 10.11
CA ASP A 166 7.14 16.72 10.69
C ASP A 166 6.53 15.56 11.50
N TRP A 167 5.59 15.87 12.40
CA TRP A 167 4.92 14.83 13.17
C TRP A 167 4.08 13.89 12.32
N LEU A 168 3.42 14.44 11.31
CA LEU A 168 2.65 13.61 10.39
C LEU A 168 3.57 12.78 9.48
N ALA A 169 4.73 13.30 9.07
CA ALA A 169 5.74 12.54 8.32
C ALA A 169 6.26 11.34 9.12
N LEU A 170 6.57 11.54 10.42
CA LEU A 170 6.97 10.45 11.31
C LEU A 170 5.86 9.39 11.42
N THR A 171 4.62 9.84 11.62
CA THR A 171 3.45 8.94 11.73
C THR A 171 3.23 8.16 10.42
N LEU A 172 3.34 8.84 9.27
CA LEU A 172 3.29 8.21 7.94
C LEU A 172 4.38 7.14 7.79
N GLY A 173 5.60 7.44 8.21
CA GLY A 173 6.72 6.49 8.18
C GLY A 173 6.42 5.21 8.95
N VAL A 174 5.91 5.34 10.19
CA VAL A 174 5.54 4.20 11.04
C VAL A 174 4.40 3.39 10.42
N VAL A 175 3.33 4.06 9.95
CA VAL A 175 2.17 3.41 9.35
C VAL A 175 2.54 2.72 8.03
N LEU A 176 3.41 3.34 7.22
CA LEU A 176 3.92 2.76 5.98
C LEU A 176 4.79 1.53 6.25
N ALA A 177 5.66 1.57 7.27
CA ALA A 177 6.44 0.41 7.68
C ALA A 177 5.54 -0.76 8.11
N GLY A 178 4.47 -0.47 8.87
CA GLY A 178 3.44 -1.45 9.23
C GLY A 178 2.74 -2.03 8.00
N HIS A 179 2.36 -1.18 7.03
CA HIS A 179 1.75 -1.61 5.76
C HIS A 179 2.67 -2.55 4.95
N ILE A 180 3.94 -2.19 4.83
CA ILE A 180 4.94 -3.03 4.16
C ILE A 180 5.12 -4.35 4.91
N GLY A 181 5.22 -4.31 6.25
CA GLY A 181 5.33 -5.50 7.08
C GLY A 181 4.15 -6.46 6.91
N MET A 182 2.93 -5.95 6.83
CA MET A 182 1.74 -6.75 6.54
C MET A 182 1.77 -7.34 5.13
N ALA A 183 2.17 -6.55 4.13
CA ALA A 183 2.29 -7.02 2.75
C ALA A 183 3.36 -8.12 2.61
N LEU A 184 4.45 -8.06 3.38
CA LEU A 184 5.49 -9.09 3.38
C LEU A 184 4.99 -10.42 3.96
N ARG A 185 4.03 -10.39 4.89
CA ARG A 185 3.41 -11.57 5.51
C ARG A 185 2.34 -12.23 4.64
N ASP A 186 1.85 -11.54 3.60
CA ASP A 186 0.84 -12.08 2.68
C ASP A 186 1.37 -12.12 1.23
N PRO A 187 2.02 -13.22 0.82
CA PRO A 187 2.56 -13.38 -0.53
C PRO A 187 1.51 -13.31 -1.63
N GLU A 188 0.27 -13.79 -1.36
CA GLU A 188 -0.78 -13.80 -2.37
C GLU A 188 -1.34 -12.41 -2.62
N SER A 189 -1.47 -11.57 -1.60
CA SER A 189 -1.81 -10.15 -1.75
C SER A 189 -0.79 -9.42 -2.63
N ARG A 190 0.52 -9.68 -2.43
CA ARG A 190 1.59 -9.12 -3.28
C ARG A 190 1.50 -9.61 -4.72
N THR A 191 1.21 -10.90 -4.91
CA THR A 191 0.98 -11.49 -6.23
C THR A 191 -0.19 -10.80 -6.92
N GLY A 192 -1.29 -10.52 -6.20
CA GLY A 192 -2.43 -9.75 -6.69
C GLY A 192 -2.04 -8.36 -7.21
N LEU A 193 -1.21 -7.62 -6.47
CA LEU A 193 -0.70 -6.32 -6.92
C LEU A 193 0.29 -6.44 -8.08
N ARG A 194 1.05 -7.53 -8.18
CA ARG A 194 2.00 -7.75 -9.27
C ARG A 194 1.33 -8.18 -10.56
N THR A 195 0.43 -9.15 -10.51
CA THR A 195 -0.18 -9.80 -11.67
C THR A 195 -1.59 -9.30 -11.99
N GLY A 196 -2.34 -8.86 -10.99
CA GLY A 196 -3.75 -8.49 -11.05
C GLY A 196 -4.69 -9.62 -10.66
N THR A 197 -4.18 -10.81 -10.38
CA THR A 197 -4.97 -12.00 -10.04
C THR A 197 -4.51 -12.61 -8.74
N VAL A 198 -5.42 -13.27 -8.04
CA VAL A 198 -5.17 -14.01 -6.80
C VAL A 198 -5.75 -15.41 -6.89
N ASP A 199 -5.23 -16.32 -6.10
CA ASP A 199 -5.77 -17.66 -5.95
C ASP A 199 -7.21 -17.61 -5.39
N ARG A 200 -8.13 -18.43 -5.96
CA ARG A 200 -9.53 -18.44 -5.54
C ARG A 200 -9.70 -18.90 -4.11
N ALA A 201 -9.01 -19.97 -3.71
CA ALA A 201 -9.12 -20.48 -2.35
C ALA A 201 -8.60 -19.47 -1.32
N TRP A 202 -7.54 -18.72 -1.67
CA TRP A 202 -7.11 -17.58 -0.85
C TRP A 202 -8.19 -16.48 -0.77
N ALA A 203 -8.81 -16.13 -1.90
CA ALA A 203 -9.85 -15.10 -1.94
C ALA A 203 -11.08 -15.49 -1.10
N GLU A 204 -11.53 -16.73 -1.18
CA GLU A 204 -12.65 -17.26 -0.40
C GLU A 204 -12.33 -17.32 1.11
N ARG A 205 -11.10 -17.62 1.47
CA ARG A 205 -10.67 -17.70 2.87
C ARG A 205 -10.47 -16.32 3.53
N GLU A 206 -9.87 -15.37 2.81
CA GLU A 206 -9.51 -14.05 3.37
C GLU A 206 -10.57 -12.97 3.09
N HIS A 207 -11.44 -13.19 2.09
CA HIS A 207 -12.42 -12.25 1.59
C HIS A 207 -13.75 -12.95 1.27
N GLU A 208 -14.30 -13.67 2.24
CA GLU A 208 -15.48 -14.56 2.08
C GLU A 208 -16.74 -13.86 1.52
N LEU A 209 -16.88 -12.55 1.77
CA LEU A 209 -17.98 -11.74 1.25
C LEU A 209 -17.69 -11.13 -0.13
N TRP A 210 -16.50 -11.33 -0.67
CA TRP A 210 -16.16 -10.85 -2.00
C TRP A 210 -16.62 -11.84 -3.06
N ARG A 211 -17.39 -11.32 -4.02
CA ARG A 211 -17.81 -12.05 -5.24
C ARG A 211 -17.04 -11.44 -6.42
N PRO A 212 -15.99 -12.11 -6.94
CA PRO A 212 -15.17 -11.66 -8.06
C PRO A 212 -15.91 -11.66 -9.40
#